data_073ac3f6597ddc3d66310b37c4d59f11
#
_entry.id   073ac3f6597ddc3d66310b37c4d59f11
#
_cell.length_a   1.000
_cell.length_b   1.000
_cell.length_c   1.000
_cell.angle_alpha   90.00
_cell.angle_beta   90.00
_cell.angle_gamma   90.00
#
_symmetry.space_group_name_H-M   'P 1'
#
loop_
_entity.id
_entity.type
_entity.pdbx_description
1 polymer ?
#
loop_
_entity_poly.entity_id
_entity_poly.type
_entity_poly.pdbx_seq_one_letter_code
_entity_poly.pdbx_strand_id
1 'polypeptide(L)' 'MKTATEIIAYLEAEMNEAIEIHDASTDPAQRYAMMLKAYTISELLEEIKA' A
#
# COMPACT_ATOMS: atom_id res chain seq x y z
N MET A 1 -2.78 -5.50 21.49
CA MET A 1 -2.86 -4.23 20.74
C MET A 1 -1.55 -4.02 19.97
N LYS A 2 -1.64 -3.63 18.70
CA LYS A 2 -0.42 -3.40 17.90
C LYS A 2 0.14 -2.02 18.16
N THR A 3 1.47 -1.92 18.18
CA THR A 3 2.15 -0.64 18.32
C THR A 3 2.10 0.13 17.01
N ALA A 4 2.40 1.43 17.06
CA ALA A 4 2.48 2.25 15.86
C ALA A 4 3.51 1.68 14.87
N THR A 5 4.65 1.21 15.37
CA THR A 5 5.68 0.61 14.52
C THR A 5 5.15 -0.63 13.79
N GLU A 6 4.39 -1.48 14.47
CA GLU A 6 3.81 -2.67 13.85
C GLU A 6 2.78 -2.31 12.79
N ILE A 7 1.97 -1.28 13.05
CA ILE A 7 0.97 -0.83 12.08
C ILE A 7 1.66 -0.27 10.83
N ILE A 8 2.70 0.53 11.03
CA ILE A 8 3.47 1.09 9.90
C ILE A 8 4.08 -0.04 9.07
N ALA A 9 4.69 -1.02 9.71
CA ALA A 9 5.30 -2.15 9.00
C ALA A 9 4.26 -2.93 8.20
N TYR A 10 3.06 -3.15 8.77
CA TYR A 10 1.98 -3.83 8.08
C TYR A 10 1.53 -3.05 6.84
N LEU A 11 1.34 -1.74 6.98
CA LEU A 11 0.92 -0.90 5.88
C LEU A 11 1.97 -0.84 4.78
N GLU A 12 3.24 -0.78 5.14
CA GLU A 12 4.32 -0.77 4.17
C GLU A 12 4.37 -2.09 3.38
N ALA A 13 4.16 -3.22 4.06
CA ALA A 13 4.11 -4.51 3.39
C ALA A 13 2.93 -4.60 2.41
N GLU A 14 1.77 -4.09 2.81
CA GLU A 14 0.59 -4.08 1.95
C GLU A 14 0.79 -3.17 0.73
N MET A 15 1.43 -2.02 0.93
CA MET A 15 1.73 -1.10 -0.16
C MET A 15 2.67 -1.75 -1.17
N ASN A 16 3.73 -2.41 -0.68
CA ASN A 16 4.69 -3.07 -1.55
C ASN A 16 4.05 -4.21 -2.33
N GLU A 17 3.15 -4.97 -1.69
CA GLU A 17 2.42 -6.04 -2.37
C GLU A 17 1.54 -5.48 -3.48
N ALA A 18 0.86 -4.37 -3.23
CA ALA A 18 0.02 -3.74 -4.24
C ALA A 18 0.86 -3.28 -5.44
N ILE A 19 2.04 -2.72 -5.18
CA ILE A 19 2.95 -2.28 -6.24
C ILE A 19 3.45 -3.48 -7.06
N GLU A 20 3.80 -4.58 -6.40
CA GLU A 20 4.24 -5.80 -7.08
C GLU A 20 3.16 -6.36 -8.00
N ILE A 21 1.92 -6.40 -7.51
CA ILE A 21 0.80 -6.88 -8.32
C ILE A 21 0.57 -5.94 -9.51
N HIS A 22 0.63 -4.63 -9.26
CA HIS A 22 0.49 -3.64 -10.32
C HIS A 22 1.53 -3.86 -11.43
N ASP A 23 2.78 -4.03 -11.04
CA ASP A 23 3.87 -4.16 -12.02
C ASP A 23 3.80 -5.48 -12.80
N ALA A 24 3.28 -6.53 -12.17
CA ALA A 24 3.17 -7.85 -12.80
C ALA A 24 1.90 -8.00 -13.62
N SER A 25 0.90 -7.16 -13.42
CA SER A 25 -0.40 -7.30 -14.08
C SER A 25 -0.42 -6.66 -15.45
N THR A 26 -1.11 -7.33 -16.40
CA THR A 26 -1.38 -6.76 -17.72
C THR A 26 -2.83 -6.29 -17.84
N ASP A 27 -3.64 -6.52 -16.81
CA ASP A 27 -5.04 -6.11 -16.79
C ASP A 27 -5.15 -4.65 -16.31
N PRO A 28 -5.61 -3.72 -17.18
CA PRO A 28 -5.70 -2.31 -16.80
C PRO A 28 -6.56 -2.05 -15.55
N ALA A 29 -7.64 -2.81 -15.39
CA ALA A 29 -8.52 -2.63 -14.22
C ALA A 29 -7.80 -3.02 -12.94
N GLN A 30 -7.06 -4.13 -12.95
CA GLN A 30 -6.30 -4.57 -11.80
C GLN A 30 -5.16 -3.59 -11.49
N ARG A 31 -4.46 -3.13 -12.53
CA ARG A 31 -3.39 -2.15 -12.35
C ARG A 31 -3.92 -0.88 -11.70
N TYR A 32 -5.06 -0.39 -12.16
CA TYR A 32 -5.66 0.81 -11.60
C TYR A 32 -6.05 0.60 -10.13
N ALA A 33 -6.68 -0.53 -9.81
CA ALA A 33 -7.08 -0.83 -8.44
C ALA A 33 -5.88 -0.91 -7.50
N MET A 34 -4.78 -1.52 -7.96
CA MET A 34 -3.57 -1.64 -7.13
C MET A 34 -2.89 -0.29 -6.96
N MET A 35 -2.91 0.56 -7.99
CA MET A 35 -2.37 1.90 -7.90
C MET A 35 -3.12 2.72 -6.84
N LEU A 36 -4.45 2.66 -6.85
CA LEU A 36 -5.26 3.37 -5.86
C LEU A 36 -5.00 2.85 -4.45
N LYS A 37 -4.87 1.54 -4.30
CA LYS A 37 -4.57 0.94 -3.01
C LYS A 37 -3.22 1.42 -2.48
N ALA A 38 -2.19 1.38 -3.31
CA ALA A 38 -0.86 1.82 -2.93
C ALA A 38 -0.85 3.31 -2.58
N TYR A 39 -1.55 4.13 -3.36
CA TYR A 39 -1.64 5.56 -3.12
C TYR A 39 -2.31 5.87 -1.77
N THR A 40 -3.44 5.21 -1.52
CA THR A 40 -4.18 5.39 -0.27
C THR A 40 -3.33 5.01 0.94
N ILE A 41 -2.63 3.89 0.85
CA ILE A 41 -1.75 3.44 1.94
C ILE A 41 -0.62 4.44 2.15
N SER A 42 -0.05 4.96 1.07
CA SER A 42 1.01 5.96 1.13
C SER A 42 0.56 7.21 1.90
N GLU A 43 -0.66 7.69 1.64
CA GLU A 43 -1.21 8.83 2.35
C GLU A 43 -1.41 8.55 3.84
N LEU A 44 -1.92 7.35 4.15
CA LEU A 44 -2.09 6.95 5.55
C LEU A 44 -0.75 6.90 6.28
N LEU A 45 0.28 6.38 5.62
CA LEU A 45 1.62 6.32 6.20
C LEU A 45 2.16 7.70 6.49
N GLU A 46 1.96 8.66 5.59
CA GLU A 46 2.40 10.03 5.80
C GLU A 46 1.75 10.63 7.03
N GLU A 47 0.45 10.41 7.23
CA GLU A 47 -0.26 10.92 8.39
C GLU A 47 0.22 10.28 9.68
N ILE A 48 0.46 8.97 9.67
CA ILE A 48 0.93 8.26 10.85
C ILE A 48 2.33 8.70 11.25
N LYS A 49 3.19 8.95 10.27
CA LYS A 49 4.58 9.34 10.51
C LYS A 49 4.77 10.83 10.79
N ALA A 50 3.75 11.62 10.56
CA ALA A 50 3.81 13.07 10.72
C ALA A 50 3.93 13.50 12.19
#